data_1221a992dc5780164482ccb02c697cde
#
_entry.id   1221a992dc5780164482ccb02c697cde
#
_cell.length_a   1.000
_cell.length_b   1.000
_cell.length_c   1.000
_cell.angle_alpha   90.00
_cell.angle_beta   90.00
_cell.angle_gamma   90.00
#
_symmetry.space_group_name_H-M   'P 1'
#
loop_
_entity.id
_entity.type
_entity.pdbx_description
1 polymer ?
#
loop_
_entity_poly.entity_id
_entity_poly.type
_entity_poly.pdbx_seq_one_letter_code
_entity_poly.pdbx_strand_id
1 'polypeptide(L)'
;PAGVSATLTDEADGTKIPYDKEKGEFRVGLITKNRTLVLNYSTKHPKVELRLGTGQYFTGYNADSDEPYYLKGASMDGNSYQIGMWVDTDAKPGYYLSSPNRYTQEELAALDESLWKEYKIAEATPGSIVLPFILITIDAAAYEENGGWYVYAKATNPTGTTFVSTPNIIIDVENPKAIDLSTGKELENYGKYYGNLRFKVEDSSPVTVRCHTSPSGKAELLTPDENGVYTIPAEYDNSIQHTLIIEDACGNVASYRSFKVFWNYLTNVREKDHWDVAPAQPIRISREQNLKEELSKVQIGVFAADTSGFIPVEVSWEIPADYDPQSQREQTFTVNGTVILEGTGARCNSGLDVITRPGEEWKKNISVQVTVEGDPQYKVTVQDCENGRVKVVNAAGTAEDGTPLFFKGELVMLSIDPDEGYMLSTLSVNGNPAAVAVGDDTYTFTQPEGDVTITAAFEMRNEHTVTFDANGGSEPEELP
;
A
#
# COMPACT_ATOMS: atom_id res chain seq x y z
N PRO A 1 -28.37 73.01 -14.54
CA PRO A 1 -27.61 72.37 -15.62
C PRO A 1 -27.82 70.87 -15.57
N ALA A 2 -27.98 70.24 -16.73
CA ALA A 2 -28.01 68.79 -16.79
C ALA A 2 -26.79 68.21 -16.10
N GLY A 3 -27.00 67.20 -15.21
CA GLY A 3 -25.92 66.51 -14.50
C GLY A 3 -25.58 67.07 -13.11
N VAL A 4 -26.39 67.94 -12.55
CA VAL A 4 -26.24 68.43 -11.16
C VAL A 4 -27.44 67.95 -10.33
N SER A 5 -27.19 67.24 -9.24
CA SER A 5 -28.18 66.99 -8.20
C SER A 5 -28.01 68.02 -7.07
N ALA A 6 -29.12 68.58 -6.66
CA ALA A 6 -29.10 69.50 -5.49
C ALA A 6 -30.32 69.17 -4.59
N THR A 7 -30.07 69.15 -3.29
CA THR A 7 -31.10 69.12 -2.25
C THR A 7 -30.90 70.27 -1.31
N LEU A 8 -31.96 71.02 -1.06
CA LEU A 8 -32.00 72.08 -0.08
C LEU A 8 -32.69 71.56 1.16
N THR A 9 -32.02 71.56 2.32
CA THR A 9 -32.58 71.06 3.56
C THR A 9 -32.59 72.19 4.60
N ASP A 10 -33.65 72.27 5.35
CA ASP A 10 -33.72 73.17 6.51
C ASP A 10 -32.99 72.49 7.68
N GLU A 11 -31.95 73.11 8.19
CA GLU A 11 -31.11 72.56 9.29
C GLU A 11 -31.87 72.46 10.61
N ALA A 12 -32.90 73.25 10.78
CA ALA A 12 -33.61 73.33 12.08
C ALA A 12 -34.53 72.12 12.32
N ASP A 13 -35.10 71.55 11.28
CA ASP A 13 -36.06 70.41 11.36
C ASP A 13 -35.83 69.29 10.31
N GLY A 14 -34.76 69.35 9.52
CA GLY A 14 -34.44 68.38 8.50
C GLY A 14 -35.39 68.35 7.28
N THR A 15 -36.28 69.33 7.17
CA THR A 15 -37.27 69.39 6.06
C THR A 15 -36.54 69.59 4.74
N LYS A 16 -36.80 68.71 3.76
CA LYS A 16 -36.29 68.84 2.38
C LYS A 16 -37.19 69.76 1.61
N ILE A 17 -36.62 70.85 1.05
CA ILE A 17 -37.33 71.81 0.20
C ILE A 17 -37.31 71.29 -1.25
N PRO A 18 -38.49 71.07 -1.85
CA PRO A 18 -38.57 70.48 -3.17
C PRO A 18 -37.98 71.42 -4.25
N TYR A 19 -37.27 70.80 -5.19
CA TYR A 19 -36.77 71.51 -6.38
C TYR A 19 -37.80 71.49 -7.50
N ASP A 20 -38.16 72.65 -7.96
CA ASP A 20 -39.08 72.81 -9.11
C ASP A 20 -38.21 72.68 -10.39
N LYS A 21 -38.30 71.48 -11.04
CA LYS A 21 -37.55 71.16 -12.25
C LYS A 21 -37.95 72.08 -13.46
N GLU A 22 -39.20 72.49 -13.55
CA GLU A 22 -39.68 73.32 -14.64
C GLU A 22 -39.18 74.76 -14.52
N LYS A 23 -39.08 75.26 -13.30
CA LYS A 23 -38.64 76.64 -13.03
C LYS A 23 -37.14 76.71 -12.66
N GLY A 24 -36.52 75.58 -12.39
CA GLY A 24 -35.08 75.58 -12.03
C GLY A 24 -34.79 76.20 -10.64
N GLU A 25 -35.75 76.15 -9.72
CA GLU A 25 -35.65 76.85 -8.44
C GLU A 25 -36.11 75.98 -7.25
N PHE A 26 -35.56 76.23 -6.01
CA PHE A 26 -36.10 75.75 -4.77
C PHE A 26 -37.11 76.77 -4.24
N ARG A 27 -38.35 76.33 -3.93
CA ARG A 27 -39.37 77.20 -3.34
C ARG A 27 -39.34 77.08 -1.83
N VAL A 28 -38.88 78.04 -1.16
CA VAL A 28 -38.92 78.18 0.28
C VAL A 28 -40.22 78.96 0.60
N GLY A 29 -41.13 78.39 1.44
CA GLY A 29 -42.29 79.04 1.87
C GLY A 29 -42.05 80.32 2.66
N LEU A 30 -43.10 80.96 3.20
CA LEU A 30 -42.96 82.17 3.99
C LEU A 30 -41.94 81.96 5.18
N ILE A 31 -40.88 82.73 5.16
CA ILE A 31 -39.82 82.70 6.19
C ILE A 31 -40.28 83.64 7.31
N THR A 32 -40.72 83.11 8.42
CA THR A 32 -41.14 83.88 9.64
C THR A 32 -40.06 83.89 10.75
N LYS A 33 -38.98 83.16 10.59
CA LYS A 33 -37.87 83.08 11.58
C LYS A 33 -36.54 82.93 10.79
N ASN A 34 -35.44 83.24 11.46
CA ASN A 34 -34.13 82.91 10.90
C ASN A 34 -34.02 81.42 10.66
N ARG A 35 -33.65 81.05 9.43
CA ARG A 35 -33.47 79.65 9.01
C ARG A 35 -32.10 79.49 8.34
N THR A 36 -31.42 78.42 8.66
CA THR A 36 -30.24 77.99 7.92
C THR A 36 -30.66 76.91 6.92
N LEU A 37 -30.46 77.19 5.65
CA LEU A 37 -30.77 76.25 4.56
C LEU A 37 -29.44 75.70 4.05
N VAL A 38 -29.29 74.39 4.10
CA VAL A 38 -28.10 73.69 3.63
C VAL A 38 -28.36 73.18 2.18
N LEU A 39 -27.64 73.72 1.25
CA LEU A 39 -27.66 73.21 -0.13
C LEU A 39 -26.57 72.18 -0.32
N ASN A 40 -27.02 70.95 -0.43
CA ASN A 40 -26.13 69.84 -0.84
C ASN A 40 -26.28 69.62 -2.35
N TYR A 41 -25.20 69.67 -3.07
CA TYR A 41 -25.24 69.40 -4.51
C TYR A 41 -24.15 68.36 -4.90
N SER A 42 -24.46 67.57 -5.88
CA SER A 42 -23.56 66.64 -6.47
C SER A 42 -23.56 66.83 -8.00
N THR A 43 -22.41 66.80 -8.62
CA THR A 43 -22.25 66.83 -10.05
C THR A 43 -21.91 65.47 -10.64
N LYS A 44 -21.90 64.45 -9.80
CA LYS A 44 -21.52 63.08 -10.18
C LYS A 44 -22.69 62.11 -9.89
N HIS A 45 -22.76 61.05 -10.68
CA HIS A 45 -23.59 59.91 -10.40
C HIS A 45 -23.18 59.32 -9.05
N PRO A 46 -24.11 58.63 -8.34
CA PRO A 46 -23.85 58.03 -7.03
C PRO A 46 -22.74 57.01 -7.14
N LYS A 47 -21.88 56.92 -6.09
CA LYS A 47 -20.95 55.84 -5.91
C LYS A 47 -21.73 54.65 -5.37
N VAL A 48 -21.52 53.47 -5.94
CA VAL A 48 -22.05 52.20 -5.45
C VAL A 48 -20.92 51.18 -5.39
N GLU A 49 -20.82 50.47 -4.29
CA GLU A 49 -19.90 49.35 -4.12
C GLU A 49 -20.73 48.14 -3.64
N LEU A 50 -20.48 46.99 -4.25
CA LEU A 50 -21.10 45.71 -3.92
C LEU A 50 -20.03 44.71 -3.51
N ARG A 51 -20.24 44.00 -2.41
CA ARG A 51 -19.36 42.90 -1.97
C ARG A 51 -20.20 41.69 -1.60
N LEU A 52 -19.71 40.48 -1.95
CA LEU A 52 -20.33 39.22 -1.57
C LEU A 52 -19.34 38.34 -0.82
N GLY A 53 -19.83 37.65 0.19
CA GLY A 53 -19.03 36.71 1.00
C GLY A 53 -17.79 37.40 1.60
N THR A 54 -16.64 36.72 1.54
CA THR A 54 -15.34 37.25 1.98
C THR A 54 -14.51 37.86 0.82
N GLY A 55 -15.14 37.98 -0.34
CA GLY A 55 -14.48 38.37 -1.59
C GLY A 55 -14.20 39.87 -1.72
N GLN A 56 -13.90 40.27 -2.96
CA GLN A 56 -13.59 41.64 -3.32
C GLN A 56 -14.83 42.53 -3.47
N TYR A 57 -14.63 43.84 -3.52
CA TYR A 57 -15.67 44.81 -3.87
C TYR A 57 -15.78 44.98 -5.39
N PHE A 58 -17.02 45.06 -5.88
CA PHE A 58 -17.33 45.43 -7.24
C PHE A 58 -17.76 46.90 -7.26
N THR A 59 -17.15 47.69 -8.12
CA THR A 59 -17.38 49.11 -8.22
C THR A 59 -17.96 49.53 -9.60
N GLY A 60 -18.23 48.54 -10.46
CA GLY A 60 -18.70 48.73 -11.82
C GLY A 60 -19.65 47.64 -12.27
N TYR A 61 -20.15 47.77 -13.46
CA TYR A 61 -20.96 46.75 -14.12
C TYR A 61 -20.05 45.65 -14.68
N ASN A 62 -20.25 44.40 -14.21
CA ASN A 62 -19.41 43.25 -14.52
C ASN A 62 -20.20 42.03 -15.04
N ALA A 63 -21.51 42.14 -15.21
CA ALA A 63 -22.33 41.02 -15.65
C ALA A 63 -22.00 40.52 -17.07
N ASP A 64 -21.28 41.31 -17.88
CA ASP A 64 -20.80 40.97 -19.20
C ASP A 64 -19.41 40.34 -19.23
N SER A 65 -18.78 40.18 -18.06
CA SER A 65 -17.49 39.47 -17.96
C SER A 65 -17.63 38.02 -18.37
N ASP A 66 -16.71 37.52 -19.19
CA ASP A 66 -16.60 36.11 -19.56
C ASP A 66 -15.95 35.27 -18.43
N GLU A 67 -15.25 35.93 -17.49
CA GLU A 67 -14.64 35.26 -16.34
C GLU A 67 -15.64 35.22 -15.18
N PRO A 68 -15.98 34.01 -14.67
CA PRO A 68 -16.87 33.88 -13.54
C PRO A 68 -16.19 34.35 -12.24
N TYR A 69 -17.01 34.69 -11.27
CA TYR A 69 -16.57 35.01 -9.91
C TYR A 69 -16.81 33.84 -8.98
N TYR A 70 -15.76 33.21 -8.49
CA TYR A 70 -15.82 32.13 -7.49
C TYR A 70 -16.09 32.73 -6.11
N LEU A 71 -17.25 32.44 -5.56
CA LEU A 71 -17.75 33.09 -4.35
C LEU A 71 -17.15 32.43 -3.10
N LYS A 72 -16.35 33.19 -2.36
CA LYS A 72 -15.83 32.74 -1.06
C LYS A 72 -16.79 33.08 0.08
N GLY A 73 -16.99 32.11 0.99
CA GLY A 73 -17.77 32.29 2.21
C GLY A 73 -19.27 32.12 2.03
N ALA A 74 -19.71 31.40 1.02
CA ALA A 74 -21.05 30.85 0.97
C ALA A 74 -21.20 29.70 1.98
N SER A 75 -22.43 29.47 2.42
CA SER A 75 -22.78 28.32 3.27
C SER A 75 -24.14 27.76 2.86
N MET A 76 -24.40 26.49 3.19
CA MET A 76 -25.72 25.88 2.98
C MET A 76 -26.60 26.03 4.21
N ASP A 77 -27.90 26.30 3.97
CA ASP A 77 -28.95 26.21 4.99
C ASP A 77 -30.15 25.50 4.34
N GLY A 78 -30.37 24.25 4.71
CA GLY A 78 -31.32 23.38 4.02
C GLY A 78 -30.95 23.22 2.54
N ASN A 79 -31.86 23.59 1.65
CA ASN A 79 -31.67 23.52 0.19
C ASN A 79 -31.30 24.89 -0.43
N SER A 80 -30.72 25.78 0.35
CA SER A 80 -30.42 27.14 -0.12
C SER A 80 -29.00 27.56 0.26
N TYR A 81 -28.34 28.28 -0.64
CA TYR A 81 -27.10 28.97 -0.35
C TYR A 81 -27.36 30.25 0.41
N GLN A 82 -26.60 30.49 1.47
CA GLN A 82 -26.60 31.71 2.25
C GLN A 82 -25.34 32.52 1.97
N ILE A 83 -25.49 33.77 1.56
CA ILE A 83 -24.38 34.63 1.14
C ILE A 83 -24.46 35.96 1.86
N GLY A 84 -23.42 36.36 2.56
CA GLY A 84 -23.31 37.71 3.11
C GLY A 84 -23.13 38.73 2.01
N MET A 85 -23.93 39.81 2.03
CA MET A 85 -23.86 40.87 1.07
C MET A 85 -23.75 42.25 1.73
N TRP A 86 -22.89 43.08 1.16
CA TRP A 86 -22.72 44.49 1.51
C TRP A 86 -22.97 45.38 0.31
N VAL A 87 -23.76 46.44 0.48
CA VAL A 87 -23.87 47.49 -0.49
C VAL A 87 -23.52 48.80 0.19
N ASP A 88 -22.50 49.48 -0.29
CA ASP A 88 -22.13 50.83 0.16
C ASP A 88 -22.41 51.85 -0.92
N THR A 89 -23.04 52.97 -0.54
CA THR A 89 -23.40 54.03 -1.49
C THR A 89 -23.49 55.37 -0.78
N ASP A 90 -23.07 56.40 -1.47
CA ASP A 90 -23.22 57.81 -1.06
C ASP A 90 -24.62 58.37 -1.32
N ALA A 91 -25.47 57.69 -2.08
CA ALA A 91 -26.87 58.04 -2.30
C ALA A 91 -27.79 56.96 -1.70
N LYS A 92 -28.59 57.32 -0.74
CA LYS A 92 -29.49 56.40 -0.03
C LYS A 92 -30.96 56.69 -0.39
N PRO A 93 -31.83 55.63 -0.48
CA PRO A 93 -31.47 54.24 -0.20
C PRO A 93 -30.68 53.56 -1.35
N GLY A 94 -29.86 52.59 -1.00
CA GLY A 94 -29.30 51.64 -1.96
C GLY A 94 -30.25 50.47 -2.20
N TYR A 95 -30.21 49.88 -3.36
CA TYR A 95 -31.05 48.76 -3.74
C TYR A 95 -30.22 47.62 -4.32
N TYR A 96 -30.73 46.40 -4.23
CA TYR A 96 -30.13 45.22 -4.83
C TYR A 96 -31.18 44.33 -5.53
N LEU A 97 -30.69 43.54 -6.47
CA LEU A 97 -31.41 42.48 -7.16
C LEU A 97 -30.51 41.23 -7.21
N SER A 98 -31.04 40.08 -6.83
CA SER A 98 -30.41 38.77 -6.91
C SER A 98 -31.18 37.93 -7.92
N SER A 99 -30.57 37.49 -8.99
CA SER A 99 -31.25 36.88 -10.14
C SER A 99 -30.35 35.88 -10.88
N PRO A 100 -30.97 34.78 -11.42
CA PRO A 100 -30.25 33.90 -12.34
C PRO A 100 -30.05 34.57 -13.72
N ASN A 101 -30.84 35.60 -14.04
CA ASN A 101 -30.77 36.23 -15.34
C ASN A 101 -29.62 37.26 -15.43
N ARG A 102 -28.90 37.20 -16.52
CA ARG A 102 -27.97 38.24 -16.92
C ARG A 102 -28.72 39.36 -17.55
N TYR A 103 -28.61 40.58 -17.02
CA TYR A 103 -29.21 41.79 -17.54
C TYR A 103 -28.15 42.76 -18.03
N THR A 104 -28.39 43.42 -19.14
CA THR A 104 -27.62 44.59 -19.58
C THR A 104 -27.95 45.80 -18.72
N GLN A 105 -27.18 46.89 -18.82
CA GLN A 105 -27.48 48.12 -18.07
C GLN A 105 -28.81 48.77 -18.53
N GLU A 106 -29.13 48.66 -19.82
CA GLU A 106 -30.37 49.12 -20.39
C GLU A 106 -31.56 48.35 -19.86
N GLU A 107 -31.44 47.02 -19.82
CA GLU A 107 -32.50 46.17 -19.22
C GLU A 107 -32.67 46.43 -17.73
N LEU A 108 -31.56 46.58 -16.96
CA LEU A 108 -31.66 46.96 -15.54
C LEU A 108 -32.38 48.28 -15.32
N ALA A 109 -32.16 49.25 -16.20
CA ALA A 109 -32.86 50.57 -16.13
C ALA A 109 -34.37 50.49 -16.46
N ALA A 110 -34.74 49.47 -17.26
CA ALA A 110 -36.14 49.23 -17.68
C ALA A 110 -36.88 48.27 -16.74
N LEU A 111 -36.21 47.60 -15.79
CA LEU A 111 -36.84 46.66 -14.86
C LEU A 111 -37.85 47.38 -13.94
N ASP A 112 -38.94 46.67 -13.61
CA ASP A 112 -39.90 47.13 -12.62
C ASP A 112 -39.24 47.38 -11.26
N GLU A 113 -39.50 48.52 -10.65
CA GLU A 113 -38.93 48.91 -9.36
C GLU A 113 -39.27 47.92 -8.23
N SER A 114 -40.36 47.16 -8.35
CA SER A 114 -40.75 46.15 -7.36
C SER A 114 -39.83 44.95 -7.29
N LEU A 115 -38.99 44.69 -8.33
CA LEU A 115 -37.98 43.65 -8.34
C LEU A 115 -36.74 44.02 -7.50
N TRP A 116 -36.53 45.30 -7.27
CA TRP A 116 -35.44 45.83 -6.48
C TRP A 116 -35.77 45.85 -4.99
N LYS A 117 -34.90 45.24 -4.17
CA LYS A 117 -35.02 45.25 -2.72
C LYS A 117 -34.16 46.35 -2.14
N GLU A 118 -34.70 47.10 -1.19
CA GLU A 118 -33.92 48.10 -0.48
C GLU A 118 -32.85 47.42 0.42
N TYR A 119 -31.62 47.87 0.32
CA TYR A 119 -30.53 47.38 1.19
C TYR A 119 -30.65 48.08 2.56
N LYS A 120 -31.08 47.32 3.56
CA LYS A 120 -31.21 47.77 4.94
C LYS A 120 -30.55 46.78 5.87
N ILE A 121 -29.53 47.22 6.62
CA ILE A 121 -28.99 46.48 7.75
C ILE A 121 -29.98 46.58 8.91
N ALA A 122 -30.27 45.46 9.58
CA ALA A 122 -31.14 45.47 10.75
C ALA A 122 -30.60 46.42 11.83
N GLU A 123 -31.54 47.20 12.44
CA GLU A 123 -31.14 48.02 13.57
C GLU A 123 -30.77 47.17 14.78
N ALA A 124 -29.75 47.64 15.55
CA ALA A 124 -29.33 46.98 16.77
C ALA A 124 -30.43 47.02 17.83
N THR A 125 -30.99 45.87 18.17
CA THR A 125 -31.78 45.75 19.39
C THR A 125 -30.88 45.42 20.58
N PRO A 126 -31.17 45.95 21.79
CA PRO A 126 -30.35 45.66 22.96
C PRO A 126 -30.21 44.17 23.19
N GLY A 127 -28.99 43.65 23.16
CA GLY A 127 -28.66 42.22 23.36
C GLY A 127 -28.63 41.37 22.08
N SER A 128 -28.86 41.92 20.87
CA SER A 128 -28.71 41.24 19.62
C SER A 128 -27.35 41.52 18.96
N ILE A 129 -26.81 40.54 18.27
CA ILE A 129 -25.66 40.74 17.39
C ILE A 129 -26.18 41.22 16.06
N VAL A 130 -25.85 42.45 15.66
CA VAL A 130 -26.18 42.97 14.34
C VAL A 130 -25.04 42.60 13.40
N LEU A 131 -25.33 41.83 12.37
CA LEU A 131 -24.39 41.56 11.31
C LEU A 131 -24.20 42.85 10.48
N PRO A 132 -22.97 43.23 10.15
CA PRO A 132 -22.69 44.40 9.31
C PRO A 132 -23.08 44.20 7.83
N PHE A 133 -23.79 43.15 7.53
CA PHE A 133 -24.24 42.74 6.19
C PHE A 133 -25.63 42.10 6.26
N ILE A 134 -26.28 41.99 5.12
CA ILE A 134 -27.50 41.19 4.99
C ILE A 134 -27.17 39.81 4.43
N LEU A 135 -27.99 38.82 4.72
CA LEU A 135 -27.96 37.52 4.07
C LEU A 135 -28.91 37.51 2.89
N ILE A 136 -28.39 37.15 1.72
CA ILE A 136 -29.19 36.76 0.57
C ILE A 136 -29.26 35.23 0.48
N THR A 137 -30.44 34.73 0.10
CA THR A 137 -30.69 33.30 -0.01
C THR A 137 -30.94 32.98 -1.48
N ILE A 138 -30.24 31.97 -1.98
CA ILE A 138 -30.38 31.44 -3.33
C ILE A 138 -30.80 29.98 -3.20
N ASP A 139 -31.94 29.63 -3.80
CA ASP A 139 -32.40 28.24 -3.88
C ASP A 139 -31.37 27.42 -4.71
N ALA A 140 -30.90 26.31 -4.17
CA ALA A 140 -29.84 25.52 -4.79
C ALA A 140 -30.31 24.88 -6.12
N ALA A 141 -31.57 24.41 -6.18
CA ALA A 141 -32.08 23.81 -7.40
C ALA A 141 -32.24 24.86 -8.52
N ALA A 142 -32.69 26.07 -8.16
CA ALA A 142 -32.78 27.18 -9.11
C ALA A 142 -31.40 27.63 -9.58
N TYR A 143 -30.38 27.59 -8.71
CA TYR A 143 -29.00 27.88 -9.08
C TYR A 143 -28.43 26.84 -10.07
N GLU A 144 -28.62 25.57 -9.79
CA GLU A 144 -28.18 24.47 -10.66
C GLU A 144 -28.87 24.48 -12.02
N GLU A 145 -30.22 24.73 -12.05
CA GLU A 145 -30.99 24.80 -13.27
C GLU A 145 -30.51 25.91 -14.21
N ASN A 146 -30.08 27.05 -13.66
CA ASN A 146 -29.65 28.21 -14.45
C ASN A 146 -28.16 28.24 -14.74
N GLY A 147 -27.34 27.39 -14.09
CA GLY A 147 -25.88 27.30 -14.29
C GLY A 147 -25.13 28.55 -13.87
N GLY A 148 -25.69 29.34 -12.97
CA GLY A 148 -25.07 30.53 -12.42
C GLY A 148 -26.03 31.53 -11.83
N TRP A 149 -25.49 32.62 -11.27
CA TRP A 149 -26.24 33.66 -10.60
C TRP A 149 -25.56 35.01 -10.71
N TYR A 150 -26.35 36.10 -10.64
CA TYR A 150 -25.86 37.47 -10.68
C TYR A 150 -26.47 38.26 -9.51
N VAL A 151 -25.67 39.19 -8.98
CA VAL A 151 -26.15 40.18 -8.02
C VAL A 151 -25.87 41.57 -8.54
N TYR A 152 -26.89 42.37 -8.50
CA TYR A 152 -26.88 43.75 -8.96
C TYR A 152 -27.15 44.68 -7.78
N ALA A 153 -26.50 45.84 -7.79
CA ALA A 153 -26.79 46.91 -6.84
C ALA A 153 -27.00 48.23 -7.60
N LYS A 154 -27.91 49.08 -7.13
CA LYS A 154 -28.07 50.40 -7.65
C LYS A 154 -28.30 51.46 -6.57
N ALA A 155 -27.93 52.65 -6.91
CA ALA A 155 -28.37 53.84 -6.20
C ALA A 155 -28.67 54.94 -7.20
N THR A 156 -29.58 55.83 -6.80
CA THR A 156 -30.05 56.91 -7.65
C THR A 156 -29.92 58.22 -6.92
N ASN A 157 -29.45 59.22 -7.59
CA ASN A 157 -29.50 60.61 -7.18
C ASN A 157 -30.09 61.47 -8.33
N PRO A 158 -30.32 62.77 -8.15
CA PRO A 158 -30.83 63.59 -9.23
C PRO A 158 -29.97 63.70 -10.51
N THR A 159 -28.70 63.29 -10.45
CA THR A 159 -27.82 63.24 -11.63
C THR A 159 -27.98 61.97 -12.45
N GLY A 160 -28.51 60.91 -11.83
CA GLY A 160 -28.77 59.65 -12.52
C GLY A 160 -28.64 58.45 -11.60
N THR A 161 -28.67 57.27 -12.19
CA THR A 161 -28.56 55.98 -11.51
C THR A 161 -27.23 55.32 -11.86
N THR A 162 -26.56 54.79 -10.87
CA THR A 162 -25.37 53.91 -11.04
C THR A 162 -25.77 52.47 -10.76
N PHE A 163 -25.42 51.59 -11.69
CA PHE A 163 -25.55 50.15 -11.56
C PHE A 163 -24.17 49.52 -11.34
N VAL A 164 -24.11 48.58 -10.42
CA VAL A 164 -22.95 47.71 -10.17
C VAL A 164 -23.46 46.27 -10.24
N SER A 165 -22.66 45.39 -10.79
CA SER A 165 -22.99 43.97 -10.84
C SER A 165 -21.80 43.11 -10.59
N THR A 166 -22.06 41.87 -10.18
CA THR A 166 -21.09 40.79 -10.24
C THR A 166 -20.99 40.22 -11.65
N PRO A 167 -19.89 39.55 -12.01
CA PRO A 167 -19.90 38.53 -13.07
C PRO A 167 -20.84 37.37 -12.71
N ASN A 168 -20.92 36.35 -13.56
CA ASN A 168 -21.56 35.11 -13.17
C ASN A 168 -20.90 34.53 -11.91
N ILE A 169 -21.69 34.28 -10.87
CA ILE A 169 -21.22 33.80 -9.59
C ILE A 169 -21.23 32.27 -9.63
N ILE A 170 -20.07 31.67 -9.35
CA ILE A 170 -19.95 30.23 -9.07
C ILE A 170 -19.98 30.05 -7.56
N ILE A 171 -20.92 29.22 -7.11
CA ILE A 171 -21.11 28.86 -5.70
C ILE A 171 -20.74 27.39 -5.56
N ASP A 172 -19.77 27.12 -4.70
CA ASP A 172 -19.37 25.80 -4.29
C ASP A 172 -19.13 25.81 -2.79
N VAL A 173 -19.72 24.86 -2.07
CA VAL A 173 -19.61 24.71 -0.62
C VAL A 173 -19.07 23.34 -0.23
N GLU A 174 -18.74 22.50 -1.20
CA GLU A 174 -18.13 21.20 -0.98
C GLU A 174 -16.62 21.33 -0.92
N ASN A 175 -16.01 20.46 -0.13
CA ASN A 175 -14.55 20.38 -0.10
C ASN A 175 -14.04 19.53 -1.27
N PRO A 176 -12.93 19.92 -1.90
CA PRO A 176 -12.28 19.10 -2.92
C PRO A 176 -11.86 17.74 -2.37
N LYS A 177 -11.86 16.70 -3.22
CA LYS A 177 -11.49 15.34 -2.87
C LYS A 177 -10.30 14.87 -3.70
N ALA A 178 -9.28 14.30 -3.06
CA ALA A 178 -8.17 13.67 -3.76
C ALA A 178 -8.40 12.16 -3.86
N ILE A 179 -8.46 11.63 -5.08
CA ILE A 179 -8.76 10.23 -5.36
C ILE A 179 -7.50 9.53 -5.86
N ASP A 180 -7.03 8.53 -5.12
CA ASP A 180 -5.94 7.66 -5.51
C ASP A 180 -6.33 6.82 -6.75
N LEU A 181 -5.56 6.93 -7.81
CA LEU A 181 -5.83 6.23 -9.08
C LEU A 181 -5.59 4.72 -9.01
N SER A 182 -4.83 4.26 -8.05
CA SER A 182 -4.56 2.83 -7.88
C SER A 182 -5.71 2.08 -7.22
N THR A 183 -6.43 2.75 -6.34
CA THR A 183 -7.51 2.17 -5.53
C THR A 183 -8.89 2.70 -5.89
N GLY A 184 -8.98 3.86 -6.54
CA GLY A 184 -10.23 4.59 -6.78
C GLY A 184 -10.87 5.16 -5.52
N LYS A 185 -10.13 5.26 -4.41
CA LYS A 185 -10.61 5.77 -3.13
C LYS A 185 -10.03 7.13 -2.81
N GLU A 186 -10.74 7.88 -2.00
CA GLU A 186 -10.23 9.13 -1.44
C GLU A 186 -8.98 8.86 -0.56
N LEU A 187 -8.02 9.79 -0.57
CA LEU A 187 -6.83 9.73 0.27
C LEU A 187 -7.23 9.81 1.75
N GLU A 188 -6.45 9.14 2.59
CA GLU A 188 -6.72 9.07 4.02
C GLU A 188 -5.64 9.80 4.84
N ASN A 189 -6.04 10.41 5.95
CA ASN A 189 -5.11 10.88 6.97
C ASN A 189 -4.30 9.68 7.51
N TYR A 190 -2.99 9.86 7.64
CA TYR A 190 -2.06 8.80 8.09
C TYR A 190 -1.99 7.60 7.15
N GLY A 191 -2.53 7.72 5.93
CA GLY A 191 -2.49 6.68 4.91
C GLY A 191 -1.06 6.28 4.53
N LYS A 192 -0.92 5.08 3.99
CA LYS A 192 0.35 4.55 3.46
C LYS A 192 0.16 4.17 2.02
N TYR A 193 0.98 4.76 1.16
CA TYR A 193 0.94 4.57 -0.28
C TYR A 193 2.29 4.04 -0.75
N TYR A 194 2.25 2.95 -1.51
CA TYR A 194 3.44 2.24 -1.96
C TYR A 194 3.74 2.53 -3.43
N GLY A 195 4.96 2.96 -3.70
CA GLY A 195 5.31 3.50 -5.00
C GLY A 195 4.83 4.96 -5.17
N ASN A 196 5.02 5.53 -6.33
CA ASN A 196 4.57 6.89 -6.63
C ASN A 196 3.06 7.01 -6.46
N LEU A 197 2.62 7.90 -5.60
CA LEU A 197 1.20 8.20 -5.43
C LEU A 197 0.73 9.05 -6.62
N ARG A 198 -0.22 8.52 -7.37
CA ARG A 198 -0.91 9.22 -8.46
C ARG A 198 -2.37 9.42 -8.08
N PHE A 199 -2.83 10.65 -8.12
CA PHE A 199 -4.20 10.99 -7.73
C PHE A 199 -4.79 12.07 -8.64
N LYS A 200 -6.13 12.12 -8.68
CA LYS A 200 -6.88 13.23 -9.26
C LYS A 200 -7.62 13.95 -8.16
N VAL A 201 -7.89 15.23 -8.42
CA VAL A 201 -8.78 16.01 -7.56
C VAL A 201 -10.16 16.07 -8.22
N GLU A 202 -11.16 15.69 -7.47
CA GLU A 202 -12.58 15.86 -7.84
C GLU A 202 -13.10 17.10 -7.13
N ASP A 203 -13.54 18.05 -7.93
CA ASP A 203 -14.12 19.32 -7.49
C ASP A 203 -14.86 19.98 -8.66
N SER A 204 -15.87 20.82 -8.36
CA SER A 204 -16.63 21.55 -9.36
C SER A 204 -15.98 22.88 -9.76
N SER A 205 -14.97 23.34 -8.99
CA SER A 205 -14.26 24.58 -9.20
C SER A 205 -12.75 24.36 -9.37
N PRO A 206 -12.00 25.30 -9.96
CA PRO A 206 -10.55 25.18 -10.09
C PRO A 206 -9.85 25.05 -8.73
N VAL A 207 -8.88 24.14 -8.64
CA VAL A 207 -8.19 23.84 -7.39
C VAL A 207 -6.73 24.25 -7.41
N THR A 208 -6.22 24.55 -6.22
CA THR A 208 -4.79 24.74 -5.95
C THR A 208 -4.34 23.63 -4.99
N VAL A 209 -3.32 22.86 -5.38
CA VAL A 209 -2.82 21.71 -4.63
C VAL A 209 -1.42 22.01 -4.10
N ARG A 210 -1.23 21.91 -2.79
CA ARG A 210 0.06 22.10 -2.12
C ARG A 210 0.41 20.87 -1.30
N CYS A 211 1.67 20.46 -1.37
CA CYS A 211 2.21 19.35 -0.58
C CYS A 211 3.31 19.87 0.35
N HIS A 212 3.20 19.53 1.63
CA HIS A 212 4.24 19.74 2.63
C HIS A 212 4.93 18.41 2.92
N THR A 213 6.25 18.38 2.89
CA THR A 213 7.04 17.20 3.20
C THR A 213 7.82 17.43 4.49
N SER A 214 7.66 16.57 5.47
CA SER A 214 8.43 16.59 6.73
C SER A 214 9.73 15.79 6.54
N PRO A 215 10.91 16.27 7.05
CA PRO A 215 11.07 17.42 7.96
C PRO A 215 11.27 18.78 7.30
N SER A 216 11.33 18.88 5.97
CA SER A 216 11.66 20.14 5.28
C SER A 216 10.65 21.28 5.54
N GLY A 217 9.40 20.95 5.84
CA GLY A 217 8.35 21.89 6.25
C GLY A 217 7.90 22.89 5.19
N LYS A 218 8.50 22.92 4.00
CA LYS A 218 8.13 23.86 2.93
C LYS A 218 6.96 23.31 2.12
N ALA A 219 5.95 24.17 1.90
CA ALA A 219 4.87 23.85 0.97
C ALA A 219 5.34 24.01 -0.47
N GLU A 220 5.17 22.96 -1.27
CA GLU A 220 5.41 22.99 -2.70
C GLU A 220 4.08 22.96 -3.45
N LEU A 221 3.97 23.78 -4.48
CA LEU A 221 2.83 23.75 -5.39
C LEU A 221 2.95 22.55 -6.30
N LEU A 222 1.96 21.67 -6.29
CA LEU A 222 1.88 20.57 -7.23
C LEU A 222 1.11 20.99 -8.48
N THR A 223 1.66 20.65 -9.64
CA THR A 223 1.01 20.85 -10.94
C THR A 223 0.60 19.51 -11.53
N PRO A 224 -0.63 19.37 -12.03
CA PRO A 224 -1.05 18.13 -12.67
C PRO A 224 -0.40 17.98 -14.06
N ASP A 225 -0.36 16.76 -14.55
CA ASP A 225 -0.02 16.48 -15.94
C ASP A 225 -1.17 16.85 -16.90
N GLU A 226 -0.99 16.62 -18.20
CA GLU A 226 -1.97 16.88 -19.26
C GLU A 226 -3.32 16.15 -19.07
N ASN A 227 -3.34 15.09 -18.25
CA ASN A 227 -4.53 14.30 -17.93
C ASN A 227 -5.16 14.70 -16.59
N GLY A 228 -4.67 15.77 -15.96
CA GLY A 228 -5.14 16.23 -14.66
C GLY A 228 -4.66 15.38 -13.49
N VAL A 229 -3.57 14.60 -13.66
CA VAL A 229 -3.05 13.71 -12.63
C VAL A 229 -1.91 14.39 -11.89
N TYR A 230 -2.03 14.44 -10.57
CA TYR A 230 -0.97 14.84 -9.66
C TYR A 230 -0.13 13.63 -9.26
N THR A 231 1.16 13.84 -9.04
CA THR A 231 2.08 12.78 -8.63
C THR A 231 2.93 13.23 -7.45
N ILE A 232 2.95 12.43 -6.39
CA ILE A 232 3.91 12.55 -5.30
C ILE A 232 4.89 11.38 -5.43
N PRO A 233 6.20 11.65 -5.66
CA PRO A 233 7.21 10.61 -5.78
C PRO A 233 7.35 9.81 -4.49
N ALA A 234 7.59 8.52 -4.63
CA ALA A 234 7.86 7.66 -3.48
C ALA A 234 9.28 7.84 -2.98
N GLU A 235 9.44 7.90 -1.67
CA GLU A 235 10.72 8.00 -0.99
C GLU A 235 11.24 6.62 -0.58
N TYR A 236 12.56 6.50 -0.41
CA TYR A 236 13.18 5.30 0.18
C TYR A 236 13.21 5.35 1.70
N ASP A 237 12.98 6.53 2.29
CA ASP A 237 12.87 6.74 3.73
C ASP A 237 11.40 6.74 4.14
N ASN A 238 10.95 5.69 4.81
CA ASN A 238 9.58 5.57 5.29
C ASN A 238 9.27 6.43 6.52
N SER A 239 10.22 7.21 7.03
CA SER A 239 9.97 8.21 8.07
C SER A 239 9.39 9.50 7.51
N ILE A 240 9.57 9.76 6.21
CA ILE A 240 9.06 10.95 5.54
C ILE A 240 7.53 10.94 5.52
N GLN A 241 6.95 12.06 5.90
CA GLN A 241 5.51 12.26 5.92
C GLN A 241 5.11 13.43 5.03
N HIS A 242 3.96 13.33 4.42
CA HIS A 242 3.39 14.35 3.56
C HIS A 242 2.09 14.88 4.16
N THR A 243 1.82 16.16 3.92
CA THR A 243 0.52 16.79 4.18
C THR A 243 0.08 17.47 2.90
N LEU A 244 -1.04 17.03 2.35
CA LEU A 244 -1.63 17.61 1.15
C LEU A 244 -2.72 18.59 1.58
N ILE A 245 -2.69 19.81 1.01
CA ILE A 245 -3.70 20.83 1.20
C ILE A 245 -4.23 21.20 -0.19
N ILE A 246 -5.52 21.09 -0.35
CA ILE A 246 -6.23 21.42 -1.58
C ILE A 246 -7.21 22.53 -1.25
N GLU A 247 -7.07 23.66 -1.92
CA GLU A 247 -7.99 24.79 -1.82
C GLU A 247 -8.63 25.02 -3.20
N ASP A 248 -9.94 25.06 -3.23
CA ASP A 248 -10.69 25.40 -4.43
C ASP A 248 -10.79 26.93 -4.63
N ALA A 249 -11.32 27.34 -5.76
CA ALA A 249 -11.49 28.77 -6.08
C ALA A 249 -12.54 29.44 -5.18
N CYS A 250 -13.50 28.68 -4.63
CA CYS A 250 -14.51 29.14 -3.69
C CYS A 250 -14.02 29.21 -2.25
N GLY A 251 -12.79 28.72 -1.97
CA GLY A 251 -12.13 28.79 -0.67
C GLY A 251 -12.43 27.61 0.23
N ASN A 252 -13.06 26.54 -0.27
CA ASN A 252 -13.20 25.30 0.48
C ASN A 252 -11.85 24.58 0.51
N VAL A 253 -11.55 23.90 1.64
CA VAL A 253 -10.22 23.32 1.87
C VAL A 253 -10.33 21.88 2.33
N ALA A 254 -9.69 20.98 1.61
CA ALA A 254 -9.40 19.64 2.06
C ALA A 254 -7.96 19.53 2.55
N SER A 255 -7.74 18.71 3.57
CA SER A 255 -6.41 18.48 4.12
C SER A 255 -6.22 17.00 4.48
N TYR A 256 -5.22 16.37 3.84
CA TYR A 256 -4.79 15.00 4.12
C TYR A 256 -3.46 15.03 4.84
N ARG A 257 -3.43 14.57 6.10
CA ARG A 257 -2.31 14.83 7.01
C ARG A 257 -1.46 13.59 7.27
N SER A 258 -0.16 13.82 7.38
CA SER A 258 0.81 12.83 7.87
C SER A 258 0.74 11.47 7.17
N PHE A 259 0.36 11.45 5.90
CA PHE A 259 0.42 10.23 5.10
C PHE A 259 1.84 9.99 4.58
N LYS A 260 2.12 8.77 4.18
CA LYS A 260 3.44 8.35 3.69
C LYS A 260 3.35 7.85 2.27
N VAL A 261 4.30 8.25 1.43
CA VAL A 261 4.48 7.78 0.05
C VAL A 261 5.90 7.25 -0.07
N PHE A 262 6.06 5.93 -0.11
CA PHE A 262 7.38 5.34 -0.08
C PHE A 262 7.44 4.03 -0.86
N TRP A 263 8.66 3.67 -1.26
CA TRP A 263 8.89 2.39 -1.89
C TRP A 263 8.89 1.29 -0.84
N ASN A 264 8.03 0.30 -1.04
CA ASN A 264 8.03 -0.90 -0.21
C ASN A 264 9.15 -1.84 -0.67
N TYR A 265 10.38 -1.53 -0.28
CA TYR A 265 11.54 -2.29 -0.69
C TYR A 265 11.79 -3.50 0.20
N LEU A 266 12.38 -4.54 -0.41
CA LEU A 266 12.72 -5.77 0.27
C LEU A 266 13.89 -5.57 1.23
N THR A 267 13.74 -6.08 2.45
CA THR A 267 14.78 -6.00 3.47
C THR A 267 15.50 -7.32 3.68
N ASN A 268 14.76 -8.40 3.93
CA ASN A 268 15.34 -9.69 4.32
C ASN A 268 14.53 -10.89 3.79
N VAL A 269 15.20 -12.07 3.77
CA VAL A 269 14.59 -13.39 3.55
C VAL A 269 14.57 -14.14 4.86
N ARG A 270 13.47 -14.80 5.17
CA ARG A 270 13.38 -15.71 6.33
C ARG A 270 12.35 -16.82 6.10
N GLU A 271 12.41 -17.84 6.93
CA GLU A 271 11.35 -18.84 7.00
C GLU A 271 10.10 -18.27 7.69
N LYS A 272 8.93 -18.76 7.31
CA LYS A 272 7.68 -18.38 7.94
C LYS A 272 7.71 -18.68 9.44
N ASP A 273 7.18 -17.76 10.22
CA ASP A 273 7.06 -17.84 11.68
C ASP A 273 8.41 -17.85 12.45
N HIS A 274 9.53 -17.63 11.74
CA HIS A 274 10.85 -17.46 12.33
C HIS A 274 11.37 -16.03 12.16
N TRP A 275 11.90 -15.45 13.24
CA TRP A 275 12.40 -14.06 13.24
C TRP A 275 13.85 -13.93 12.75
N ASP A 276 14.60 -15.04 12.77
CA ASP A 276 15.99 -15.05 12.35
C ASP A 276 16.13 -15.18 10.83
N VAL A 277 17.10 -14.48 10.30
CA VAL A 277 17.29 -14.28 8.86
C VAL A 277 17.79 -15.53 8.13
N ALA A 278 18.41 -16.48 8.81
CA ALA A 278 18.89 -17.78 8.31
C ALA A 278 19.74 -18.46 9.38
N PRO A 279 19.89 -19.78 9.39
CA PRO A 279 19.33 -20.76 8.44
C PRO A 279 17.86 -21.07 8.69
N ALA A 280 17.20 -21.68 7.71
CA ALA A 280 15.89 -22.28 7.91
C ALA A 280 15.99 -23.44 8.93
N GLN A 281 14.87 -23.78 9.56
CA GLN A 281 14.82 -24.89 10.51
C GLN A 281 15.29 -26.18 9.86
N PRO A 282 16.09 -27.03 10.57
CA PRO A 282 16.51 -28.32 10.06
C PRO A 282 15.31 -29.20 9.72
N ILE A 283 15.39 -29.87 8.60
CA ILE A 283 14.38 -30.86 8.18
C ILE A 283 14.93 -32.26 8.27
N ARG A 284 14.06 -33.18 8.65
CA ARG A 284 14.37 -34.62 8.74
C ARG A 284 13.39 -35.37 7.84
N ILE A 285 13.93 -36.14 6.93
CA ILE A 285 13.15 -36.87 5.92
C ILE A 285 13.57 -38.32 5.89
N SER A 286 12.66 -39.22 5.53
CA SER A 286 13.00 -40.61 5.23
C SER A 286 13.62 -40.70 3.83
N ARG A 287 14.40 -41.75 3.59
CA ARG A 287 15.05 -42.00 2.28
C ARG A 287 14.04 -42.16 1.14
N GLU A 288 12.81 -42.59 1.43
CA GLU A 288 11.76 -42.75 0.44
C GLU A 288 11.16 -41.45 -0.03
N GLN A 289 11.34 -40.36 0.72
CA GLN A 289 10.82 -39.03 0.39
C GLN A 289 11.72 -38.34 -0.64
N ASN A 290 11.08 -37.60 -1.54
CA ASN A 290 11.81 -36.84 -2.53
C ASN A 290 12.35 -35.53 -1.92
N LEU A 291 13.68 -35.38 -1.85
CA LEU A 291 14.32 -34.22 -1.27
C LEU A 291 13.82 -32.89 -1.89
N LYS A 292 13.64 -32.81 -3.21
CA LYS A 292 13.15 -31.57 -3.87
C LYS A 292 11.73 -31.23 -3.45
N GLU A 293 10.86 -32.24 -3.30
CA GLU A 293 9.48 -32.04 -2.86
C GLU A 293 9.45 -31.56 -1.40
N GLU A 294 10.27 -32.13 -0.53
CA GLU A 294 10.34 -31.71 0.87
C GLU A 294 10.92 -30.29 1.00
N LEU A 295 11.95 -29.95 0.23
CA LEU A 295 12.49 -28.59 0.18
C LEU A 295 11.45 -27.57 -0.32
N SER A 296 10.56 -27.97 -1.24
CA SER A 296 9.49 -27.07 -1.72
C SER A 296 8.42 -26.75 -0.67
N LYS A 297 8.34 -27.57 0.40
CA LYS A 297 7.42 -27.33 1.53
C LYS A 297 7.99 -26.33 2.52
N VAL A 298 9.28 -26.04 2.48
CA VAL A 298 9.92 -25.02 3.33
C VAL A 298 9.43 -23.65 2.89
N GLN A 299 8.60 -23.03 3.72
CA GLN A 299 7.96 -21.75 3.41
C GLN A 299 8.92 -20.61 3.66
N ILE A 300 9.58 -20.18 2.61
CA ILE A 300 10.47 -19.02 2.62
C ILE A 300 9.72 -17.79 2.11
N GLY A 301 9.94 -16.68 2.74
CA GLY A 301 9.36 -15.41 2.32
C GLY A 301 10.29 -14.24 2.55
N VAL A 302 9.88 -13.12 1.96
CA VAL A 302 10.57 -11.85 2.08
C VAL A 302 9.76 -10.88 2.91
N PHE A 303 10.45 -9.91 3.51
CA PHE A 303 9.86 -8.82 4.26
C PHE A 303 10.16 -7.52 3.56
N ALA A 304 9.13 -6.73 3.39
CA ALA A 304 9.26 -5.36 2.97
C ALA A 304 9.41 -4.41 4.17
N ALA A 305 9.91 -3.21 3.91
CA ALA A 305 10.23 -2.22 4.93
C ALA A 305 9.07 -1.84 5.87
N ASP A 306 7.83 -2.03 5.43
CA ASP A 306 6.64 -1.64 6.19
C ASP A 306 5.60 -2.75 6.39
N THR A 307 5.91 -3.98 6.07
CA THR A 307 4.94 -5.05 6.30
C THR A 307 5.42 -6.02 7.37
N SER A 308 4.59 -6.25 8.36
CA SER A 308 4.63 -7.46 9.19
C SER A 308 4.23 -8.71 8.37
N GLY A 309 3.90 -8.53 7.09
CA GLY A 309 3.40 -9.58 6.22
C GLY A 309 4.51 -10.43 5.63
N PHE A 310 4.29 -11.76 5.69
CA PHE A 310 5.11 -12.74 4.99
C PHE A 310 4.71 -12.78 3.51
N ILE A 311 5.70 -12.59 2.62
CA ILE A 311 5.52 -12.67 1.18
C ILE A 311 6.22 -13.93 0.72
N PRO A 312 5.49 -15.02 0.38
CA PRO A 312 6.11 -16.25 -0.07
C PRO A 312 6.88 -16.02 -1.37
N VAL A 313 8.06 -16.61 -1.45
CA VAL A 313 8.92 -16.57 -2.64
C VAL A 313 9.42 -17.95 -2.98
N GLU A 314 9.71 -18.17 -4.24
CA GLU A 314 10.36 -19.39 -4.71
C GLU A 314 11.86 -19.35 -4.42
N VAL A 315 12.39 -20.48 -3.98
CA VAL A 315 13.81 -20.66 -3.69
C VAL A 315 14.39 -21.64 -4.72
N SER A 316 15.46 -21.24 -5.36
CA SER A 316 16.25 -22.15 -6.18
C SER A 316 17.21 -22.91 -5.26
N TRP A 317 16.87 -24.16 -4.93
CA TRP A 317 17.67 -25.03 -4.08
C TRP A 317 18.75 -25.75 -4.88
N GLU A 318 19.98 -25.71 -4.37
CA GLU A 318 21.12 -26.40 -4.95
C GLU A 318 21.39 -27.68 -4.13
N ILE A 319 21.09 -28.84 -4.74
CA ILE A 319 21.33 -30.14 -4.10
C ILE A 319 22.84 -30.38 -4.07
N PRO A 320 23.44 -30.67 -2.89
CA PRO A 320 24.87 -30.95 -2.80
C PRO A 320 25.29 -32.15 -3.64
N ALA A 321 26.48 -32.07 -4.22
CA ALA A 321 26.98 -33.12 -5.09
C ALA A 321 27.32 -34.44 -4.35
N ASP A 322 27.51 -34.35 -3.05
CA ASP A 322 27.81 -35.49 -2.16
C ASP A 322 26.56 -36.18 -1.60
N TYR A 323 25.36 -35.66 -1.91
CA TYR A 323 24.10 -36.35 -1.61
C TYR A 323 23.92 -37.56 -2.53
N ASP A 324 23.92 -38.77 -1.92
CA ASP A 324 23.61 -40.01 -2.62
C ASP A 324 22.20 -40.50 -2.28
N PRO A 325 21.23 -40.39 -3.20
CA PRO A 325 19.86 -40.85 -2.95
C PRO A 325 19.76 -42.38 -2.83
N GLN A 326 20.80 -43.13 -3.18
CA GLN A 326 20.84 -44.58 -3.05
C GLN A 326 21.50 -45.07 -1.74
N SER A 327 22.14 -44.17 -1.00
CA SER A 327 22.76 -44.51 0.26
C SER A 327 21.73 -44.99 1.29
N GLN A 328 22.03 -46.17 1.88
CA GLN A 328 21.24 -46.69 3.00
C GLN A 328 21.64 -46.08 4.34
N ARG A 329 22.74 -45.34 4.39
CA ARG A 329 23.23 -44.66 5.59
C ARG A 329 22.58 -43.33 5.80
N GLU A 330 22.41 -42.94 7.06
CA GLU A 330 22.00 -41.57 7.40
C GLU A 330 22.99 -40.58 6.79
N GLN A 331 22.46 -39.55 6.16
CA GLN A 331 23.21 -38.45 5.57
C GLN A 331 22.74 -37.14 6.17
N THR A 332 23.64 -36.30 6.61
CA THR A 332 23.36 -34.93 7.06
C THR A 332 24.22 -33.97 6.28
N PHE A 333 23.56 -33.00 5.63
CA PHE A 333 24.23 -32.00 4.80
C PHE A 333 23.45 -30.69 4.81
N THR A 334 24.09 -29.63 4.33
CA THR A 334 23.46 -28.33 4.18
C THR A 334 23.05 -28.11 2.71
N VAL A 335 21.80 -27.81 2.48
CA VAL A 335 21.28 -27.38 1.17
C VAL A 335 21.26 -25.88 1.12
N ASN A 336 21.95 -25.30 0.14
CA ASN A 336 21.92 -23.87 -0.12
C ASN A 336 20.78 -23.54 -1.07
N GLY A 337 20.10 -22.43 -0.79
CA GLY A 337 19.05 -21.89 -1.62
C GLY A 337 19.35 -20.45 -2.00
N THR A 338 18.91 -20.06 -3.18
CA THR A 338 19.02 -18.69 -3.66
C THR A 338 17.63 -18.18 -4.01
N VAL A 339 17.30 -16.99 -3.49
CA VAL A 339 16.14 -16.22 -3.87
C VAL A 339 16.61 -15.08 -4.75
N ILE A 340 16.12 -15.05 -5.99
CA ILE A 340 16.39 -13.98 -6.95
C ILE A 340 15.05 -13.34 -7.27
N LEU A 341 14.96 -12.04 -7.03
CA LEU A 341 13.82 -11.25 -7.47
C LEU A 341 14.30 -10.32 -8.56
N GLU A 342 13.93 -10.64 -9.79
CA GLU A 342 14.19 -9.82 -10.95
C GLU A 342 13.10 -8.78 -11.09
N GLY A 343 13.52 -7.52 -11.09
CA GLY A 343 12.67 -6.39 -11.46
C GLY A 343 11.59 -6.01 -10.45
N THR A 344 10.86 -4.98 -10.81
CA THR A 344 9.70 -4.47 -10.09
C THR A 344 8.54 -5.46 -10.19
N GLY A 345 8.02 -5.98 -9.08
CA GLY A 345 6.71 -6.58 -9.13
C GLY A 345 6.49 -7.94 -8.48
N ALA A 346 7.26 -8.32 -7.46
CA ALA A 346 6.76 -9.36 -6.57
C ALA A 346 5.53 -8.80 -5.83
N ARG A 347 4.34 -9.27 -6.21
CA ARG A 347 3.11 -8.93 -5.49
C ARG A 347 3.00 -9.79 -4.26
N CYS A 348 2.90 -9.17 -3.11
CA CYS A 348 2.53 -9.91 -1.92
C CYS A 348 1.06 -10.36 -1.99
N ASN A 349 0.69 -11.34 -1.16
CA ASN A 349 -0.70 -11.81 -1.05
C ASN A 349 -1.71 -10.72 -0.64
N SER A 350 -1.23 -9.56 -0.18
CA SER A 350 -2.02 -8.36 0.08
C SER A 350 -2.19 -7.45 -1.13
N GLY A 351 -1.65 -7.83 -2.30
CA GLY A 351 -1.73 -7.03 -3.54
C GLY A 351 -0.76 -5.86 -3.62
N LEU A 352 0.16 -5.72 -2.65
CA LEU A 352 1.16 -4.66 -2.64
C LEU A 352 2.37 -5.05 -3.50
N ASP A 353 2.78 -4.15 -4.39
CA ASP A 353 4.01 -4.33 -5.15
C ASP A 353 5.22 -4.08 -4.23
N VAL A 354 6.13 -5.04 -4.22
CA VAL A 354 7.40 -4.94 -3.52
C VAL A 354 8.49 -4.78 -4.55
N ILE A 355 9.38 -3.83 -4.36
CA ILE A 355 10.44 -3.55 -5.31
C ILE A 355 11.82 -3.79 -4.70
N THR A 356 12.78 -4.07 -5.56
CA THR A 356 14.20 -3.93 -5.26
C THR A 356 14.63 -2.47 -5.46
N ARG A 357 15.67 -2.03 -4.76
CA ARG A 357 16.21 -0.68 -5.03
C ARG A 357 16.74 -0.63 -6.46
N PRO A 358 16.49 0.47 -7.19
CA PRO A 358 17.02 0.62 -8.54
C PRO A 358 18.54 0.40 -8.60
N GLY A 359 18.99 -0.47 -9.52
CA GLY A 359 20.41 -0.79 -9.71
C GLY A 359 20.97 -1.87 -8.78
N GLU A 360 20.17 -2.43 -7.85
CA GLU A 360 20.54 -3.60 -7.05
C GLU A 360 19.87 -4.86 -7.62
N GLU A 361 20.70 -5.85 -8.00
CA GLU A 361 20.23 -7.22 -8.15
C GLU A 361 19.93 -7.76 -6.76
N TRP A 362 18.64 -7.98 -6.48
CA TRP A 362 18.26 -8.50 -5.17
C TRP A 362 18.41 -10.02 -5.15
N LYS A 363 19.57 -10.46 -4.68
CA LYS A 363 19.93 -11.86 -4.49
C LYS A 363 20.21 -12.12 -3.03
N LYS A 364 19.51 -13.07 -2.42
CA LYS A 364 19.70 -13.48 -1.04
C LYS A 364 19.89 -14.98 -0.98
N ASN A 365 20.81 -15.41 -0.13
CA ASN A 365 21.06 -16.80 0.12
C ASN A 365 20.36 -17.22 1.42
N ILE A 366 19.84 -18.42 1.41
CA ILE A 366 19.31 -19.11 2.58
C ILE A 366 19.87 -20.52 2.59
N SER A 367 19.94 -21.14 3.73
CA SER A 367 20.36 -22.53 3.84
C SER A 367 19.44 -23.31 4.78
N VAL A 368 19.36 -24.61 4.57
CA VAL A 368 18.63 -25.53 5.43
C VAL A 368 19.50 -26.76 5.67
N GLN A 369 19.58 -27.21 6.91
CA GLN A 369 20.21 -28.48 7.24
C GLN A 369 19.20 -29.60 6.99
N VAL A 370 19.61 -30.60 6.23
CA VAL A 370 18.78 -31.76 5.91
C VAL A 370 19.43 -33.00 6.49
N THR A 371 18.63 -33.78 7.19
CA THR A 371 19.01 -35.15 7.61
C THR A 371 18.10 -36.13 6.88
N VAL A 372 18.70 -36.96 6.02
CA VAL A 372 18.04 -38.09 5.39
C VAL A 372 18.27 -39.29 6.27
N GLU A 373 17.22 -39.85 6.83
CA GLU A 373 17.29 -41.01 7.72
C GLU A 373 17.80 -42.23 6.97
N GLY A 374 18.75 -42.96 7.61
CA GLY A 374 19.23 -44.24 7.08
C GLY A 374 18.20 -45.35 7.22
N ASP A 375 18.38 -46.38 6.44
CA ASP A 375 17.59 -47.60 6.56
C ASP A 375 17.89 -48.31 7.90
N PRO A 376 16.97 -49.13 8.41
CA PRO A 376 17.27 -49.95 9.57
C PRO A 376 18.43 -50.92 9.30
N GLN A 377 19.33 -51.08 10.30
CA GLN A 377 20.39 -52.05 10.27
C GLN A 377 20.00 -53.23 11.16
N TYR A 378 20.39 -54.44 10.72
CA TYR A 378 20.08 -55.68 11.35
C TYR A 378 21.35 -56.38 11.85
N LYS A 379 21.26 -57.05 13.00
CA LYS A 379 22.38 -57.79 13.60
C LYS A 379 22.63 -59.10 12.87
N VAL A 380 23.93 -59.44 12.71
CA VAL A 380 24.36 -60.77 12.32
C VAL A 380 25.13 -61.38 13.49
N THR A 381 24.46 -62.27 14.21
CA THR A 381 25.02 -62.93 15.38
C THR A 381 25.53 -64.32 14.99
N VAL A 382 26.81 -64.57 15.23
CA VAL A 382 27.41 -65.89 15.07
C VAL A 382 27.42 -66.56 16.43
N GLN A 383 26.79 -67.74 16.55
CA GLN A 383 26.82 -68.53 17.79
C GLN A 383 28.15 -69.22 17.95
N ASP A 384 28.56 -69.36 19.19
CA ASP A 384 29.80 -70.11 19.50
C ASP A 384 29.69 -71.54 19.00
N CYS A 385 30.76 -72.06 18.44
CA CYS A 385 30.89 -73.40 17.93
C CYS A 385 32.21 -74.05 18.43
N GLU A 386 32.17 -75.36 18.61
CA GLU A 386 33.33 -76.15 18.99
C GLU A 386 34.10 -76.62 17.73
N ASN A 387 35.40 -76.80 17.87
CA ASN A 387 36.31 -77.34 16.83
C ASN A 387 36.43 -76.50 15.55
N GLY A 388 36.23 -75.23 15.67
CA GLY A 388 36.39 -74.25 14.59
C GLY A 388 35.76 -72.90 14.94
N ARG A 389 35.86 -71.98 14.03
CA ARG A 389 35.42 -70.61 14.19
C ARG A 389 34.73 -70.08 12.94
N VAL A 390 33.64 -69.36 13.13
CA VAL A 390 33.03 -68.58 12.05
C VAL A 390 33.05 -67.10 12.44
N LYS A 391 33.38 -66.23 11.53
CA LYS A 391 33.38 -64.77 11.75
C LYS A 391 32.78 -64.03 10.57
N VAL A 392 32.10 -62.91 10.87
CA VAL A 392 31.72 -61.92 9.86
C VAL A 392 32.90 -61.08 9.54
N VAL A 393 33.24 -60.90 8.24
CA VAL A 393 34.48 -60.21 7.80
C VAL A 393 34.25 -58.86 7.13
N ASN A 394 33.03 -58.52 6.75
CA ASN A 394 32.73 -57.30 5.97
C ASN A 394 31.61 -56.47 6.57
N ALA A 395 31.54 -56.33 7.90
CA ALA A 395 30.47 -55.57 8.55
C ALA A 395 30.42 -54.11 8.10
N ALA A 396 29.23 -53.61 7.80
CA ALA A 396 28.96 -52.21 7.47
C ALA A 396 28.99 -51.29 8.69
N GLY A 397 28.73 -51.86 9.89
CA GLY A 397 28.75 -51.19 11.17
C GLY A 397 28.80 -52.22 12.31
N THR A 398 28.86 -51.79 13.54
CA THR A 398 28.79 -52.59 14.76
C THR A 398 27.82 -51.99 15.76
N ALA A 399 27.01 -52.83 16.39
CA ALA A 399 26.19 -52.44 17.52
C ALA A 399 27.04 -52.16 18.77
N GLU A 400 26.44 -51.57 19.80
CA GLU A 400 27.13 -51.25 21.08
C GLU A 400 27.77 -52.49 21.74
N ASP A 401 27.16 -53.66 21.53
CA ASP A 401 27.62 -54.95 22.06
C ASP A 401 28.71 -55.57 21.15
N GLY A 402 29.15 -54.87 20.09
CA GLY A 402 30.16 -55.37 19.15
C GLY A 402 29.59 -56.27 18.05
N THR A 403 28.28 -56.55 18.03
CA THR A 403 27.66 -57.38 16.98
C THR A 403 27.70 -56.68 15.62
N PRO A 404 28.14 -57.35 14.53
CA PRO A 404 28.09 -56.82 13.19
C PRO A 404 26.69 -56.41 12.73
N LEU A 405 26.60 -55.25 12.07
CA LEU A 405 25.37 -54.68 11.54
C LEU A 405 25.44 -54.57 10.00
N PHE A 406 24.33 -54.89 9.35
CA PHE A 406 24.16 -54.80 7.91
C PHE A 406 22.81 -54.16 7.54
N PHE A 407 22.79 -53.51 6.42
CA PHE A 407 21.51 -53.13 5.83
C PHE A 407 20.89 -54.29 5.07
N LYS A 408 19.54 -54.24 4.93
CA LYS A 408 18.83 -55.20 4.07
C LYS A 408 19.38 -55.15 2.64
N GLY A 409 19.67 -56.32 2.07
CA GLY A 409 20.19 -56.45 0.71
C GLY A 409 21.73 -56.41 0.63
N GLU A 410 22.43 -56.07 1.70
CA GLU A 410 23.90 -56.14 1.71
C GLU A 410 24.41 -57.59 1.70
N LEU A 411 25.55 -57.79 1.07
CA LEU A 411 26.21 -59.07 1.03
C LEU A 411 26.98 -59.27 2.33
N VAL A 412 26.63 -60.26 3.11
CA VAL A 412 27.33 -60.70 4.31
C VAL A 412 28.33 -61.75 3.94
N MET A 413 29.60 -61.59 4.33
CA MET A 413 30.66 -62.56 4.09
C MET A 413 31.09 -63.14 5.42
N LEU A 414 31.06 -64.45 5.50
CA LEU A 414 31.58 -65.24 6.63
C LEU A 414 32.94 -65.84 6.28
N SER A 415 33.88 -65.80 7.22
CA SER A 415 35.08 -66.61 7.20
C SER A 415 34.84 -67.83 8.05
N ILE A 416 35.20 -68.98 7.55
CA ILE A 416 35.05 -70.29 8.16
C ILE A 416 36.46 -70.84 8.41
N ASP A 417 36.83 -71.09 9.66
CA ASP A 417 38.16 -71.49 10.07
C ASP A 417 38.06 -72.75 10.98
N PRO A 418 38.03 -73.94 10.36
CA PRO A 418 38.07 -75.22 11.15
C PRO A 418 39.39 -75.39 11.90
N ASP A 419 39.30 -75.91 13.09
CA ASP A 419 40.51 -76.31 13.83
C ASP A 419 41.22 -77.46 13.11
N GLU A 420 42.54 -77.64 13.46
CA GLU A 420 43.36 -78.68 12.83
C GLU A 420 42.76 -80.07 13.00
N GLY A 421 42.55 -80.79 11.87
CA GLY A 421 41.88 -82.07 11.86
C GLY A 421 40.37 -82.06 11.77
N TYR A 422 39.75 -80.89 11.69
CA TYR A 422 38.29 -80.75 11.58
C TYR A 422 37.91 -80.15 10.20
N MET A 423 36.63 -80.35 9.83
CA MET A 423 36.07 -79.73 8.69
C MET A 423 34.64 -79.21 9.00
N LEU A 424 34.12 -78.22 8.25
CA LEU A 424 32.75 -77.78 8.42
C LEU A 424 31.79 -78.90 8.05
N SER A 425 30.92 -79.28 9.00
CA SER A 425 29.87 -80.24 8.81
C SER A 425 28.53 -79.61 8.40
N THR A 426 28.16 -78.58 9.11
CA THR A 426 26.93 -77.82 8.78
C THR A 426 27.12 -76.32 9.03
N LEU A 427 26.53 -75.51 8.18
CA LEU A 427 26.32 -74.08 8.37
C LEU A 427 24.84 -73.80 8.19
N SER A 428 24.25 -73.01 9.06
CA SER A 428 22.90 -72.56 8.83
C SER A 428 22.75 -71.06 9.09
N VAL A 429 21.86 -70.40 8.34
CA VAL A 429 21.45 -69.00 8.42
C VAL A 429 19.99 -68.96 8.84
N ASN A 430 19.70 -68.47 10.03
CA ASN A 430 18.37 -68.48 10.65
C ASN A 430 17.71 -69.91 10.64
N GLY A 431 18.53 -70.91 10.91
CA GLY A 431 18.08 -72.32 10.91
C GLY A 431 17.92 -72.97 9.52
N ASN A 432 18.11 -72.22 8.44
CA ASN A 432 18.07 -72.74 7.09
C ASN A 432 19.49 -73.22 6.67
N PRO A 433 19.64 -74.49 6.25
CA PRO A 433 20.94 -75.00 5.83
C PRO A 433 21.55 -74.16 4.72
N ALA A 434 22.82 -73.79 4.86
CA ALA A 434 23.62 -73.14 3.82
C ALA A 434 24.39 -74.19 3.00
N ALA A 435 24.36 -74.06 1.70
CA ALA A 435 25.14 -74.90 0.80
C ALA A 435 26.58 -74.39 0.72
N VAL A 436 27.50 -74.96 1.53
CA VAL A 436 28.92 -74.67 1.54
C VAL A 436 29.65 -75.88 0.95
N ALA A 437 30.54 -75.68 -0.03
CA ALA A 437 31.32 -76.76 -0.58
C ALA A 437 32.41 -77.18 0.41
N VAL A 438 32.77 -78.48 0.36
CA VAL A 438 33.80 -79.02 1.24
C VAL A 438 35.14 -78.35 0.89
N GLY A 439 35.76 -77.70 1.86
CA GLY A 439 37.02 -76.99 1.70
C GLY A 439 36.92 -75.50 1.42
N ASP A 440 35.68 -74.99 1.29
CA ASP A 440 35.50 -73.52 1.24
C ASP A 440 35.75 -72.92 2.62
N ASP A 441 36.53 -71.89 2.65
CA ASP A 441 36.82 -71.10 3.86
C ASP A 441 36.00 -69.82 3.97
N THR A 442 35.08 -69.60 3.04
CA THR A 442 34.15 -68.46 3.04
C THR A 442 32.75 -68.85 2.57
N TYR A 443 31.78 -68.12 3.11
CA TYR A 443 30.38 -68.20 2.69
C TYR A 443 29.75 -66.83 2.59
N THR A 444 28.91 -66.60 1.60
CA THR A 444 28.23 -65.34 1.41
C THR A 444 26.70 -65.52 1.34
N PHE A 445 25.98 -64.57 1.94
CA PHE A 445 24.52 -64.49 1.80
C PHE A 445 24.09 -63.03 1.76
N THR A 446 22.89 -62.79 1.26
CA THR A 446 22.28 -61.45 1.29
C THR A 446 21.52 -61.24 2.59
N GLN A 447 21.78 -60.12 3.30
CA GLN A 447 21.09 -59.77 4.53
C GLN A 447 19.56 -59.62 4.28
N PRO A 448 18.73 -60.43 4.97
CA PRO A 448 17.29 -60.26 4.89
C PRO A 448 16.82 -59.07 5.73
N GLU A 449 15.54 -58.78 5.67
CA GLU A 449 14.88 -57.87 6.62
C GLU A 449 14.75 -58.55 7.96
N GLY A 450 15.51 -58.11 8.96
CA GLY A 450 15.54 -58.67 10.30
C GLY A 450 16.92 -59.22 10.69
N ASP A 451 17.11 -59.47 11.98
CA ASP A 451 18.34 -59.99 12.53
C ASP A 451 18.60 -61.43 12.05
N VAL A 452 19.86 -61.77 11.90
CA VAL A 452 20.29 -63.11 11.45
C VAL A 452 21.13 -63.77 12.51
N THR A 453 20.88 -65.06 12.71
CA THR A 453 21.68 -65.93 13.58
C THR A 453 22.36 -66.98 12.70
N ILE A 454 23.69 -67.07 12.84
CA ILE A 454 24.53 -68.06 12.18
C ILE A 454 24.86 -69.17 13.19
N THR A 455 24.66 -70.43 12.79
CA THR A 455 25.11 -71.58 13.51
C THR A 455 25.98 -72.46 12.65
N ALA A 456 27.06 -72.99 13.21
CA ALA A 456 27.96 -73.87 12.51
C ALA A 456 28.33 -75.09 13.36
N ALA A 457 28.55 -76.21 12.76
CA ALA A 457 29.12 -77.37 13.41
C ALA A 457 30.29 -77.92 12.57
N PHE A 458 31.29 -78.34 13.32
CA PHE A 458 32.47 -78.91 12.69
C PHE A 458 32.61 -80.38 13.15
N GLU A 459 33.08 -81.23 12.25
CA GLU A 459 33.34 -82.66 12.49
C GLU A 459 34.77 -83.04 12.15
N MET A 460 35.27 -84.15 12.74
CA MET A 460 36.62 -84.62 12.49
C MET A 460 36.74 -85.08 11.00
N ARG A 461 37.81 -84.66 10.35
CA ARG A 461 38.14 -85.19 9.04
C ARG A 461 38.36 -86.67 9.10
N ASN A 462 37.65 -87.44 8.35
CA ASN A 462 37.94 -88.83 8.15
C ASN A 462 39.10 -88.96 7.17
N GLU A 463 40.31 -89.15 7.74
CA GLU A 463 41.49 -89.47 6.92
C GLU A 463 41.38 -90.92 6.48
N HIS A 464 41.37 -91.15 5.21
CA HIS A 464 41.48 -92.46 4.67
C HIS A 464 42.89 -92.66 4.09
N THR A 465 43.61 -93.58 4.65
CA THR A 465 44.92 -93.97 4.10
C THR A 465 44.70 -94.89 2.90
N VAL A 466 45.07 -94.40 1.75
CA VAL A 466 45.10 -95.24 0.55
C VAL A 466 46.39 -95.93 0.48
N THR A 467 46.43 -97.27 0.73
CA THR A 467 47.62 -98.04 0.60
C THR A 467 47.66 -98.64 -0.79
N PHE A 468 48.69 -98.38 -1.53
CA PHE A 468 48.91 -98.97 -2.84
C PHE A 468 49.69 -100.26 -2.70
N ASP A 469 49.09 -101.40 -3.08
CA ASP A 469 49.79 -102.64 -3.15
C ASP A 469 50.37 -102.82 -4.57
N ALA A 470 51.69 -102.88 -4.70
CA ALA A 470 52.42 -102.98 -5.94
C ALA A 470 52.25 -104.35 -6.63
N ASN A 471 51.55 -105.33 -6.04
CA ASN A 471 51.30 -106.69 -6.56
C ASN A 471 52.42 -107.28 -7.36
N GLY A 472 53.66 -107.26 -6.81
CA GLY A 472 54.84 -107.79 -7.39
C GLY A 472 55.64 -106.84 -8.30
N GLY A 473 55.26 -105.61 -8.44
CA GLY A 473 56.08 -104.52 -8.99
C GLY A 473 57.00 -103.91 -7.95
N SER A 474 58.00 -103.11 -8.34
CA SER A 474 58.78 -102.28 -7.46
C SER A 474 57.94 -101.18 -6.84
N GLU A 475 58.19 -100.89 -5.54
CA GLU A 475 57.50 -99.71 -4.89
C GLU A 475 57.74 -98.48 -5.73
N PRO A 476 56.67 -97.67 -5.92
CA PRO A 476 56.83 -96.39 -6.61
C PRO A 476 57.78 -95.52 -5.74
N GLU A 477 58.76 -94.86 -6.38
CA GLU A 477 59.49 -93.78 -5.73
C GLU A 477 58.50 -92.73 -5.25
N GLU A 478 58.73 -92.22 -4.04
CA GLU A 478 57.87 -91.13 -3.44
C GLU A 478 57.59 -90.03 -4.47
N LEU A 479 56.33 -89.85 -4.77
CA LEU A 479 55.89 -88.69 -5.58
C LEU A 479 56.11 -87.43 -4.72
N PRO A 480 56.72 -86.33 -5.25
CA PRO A 480 56.95 -85.09 -4.53
C PRO A 480 55.76 -84.32 -4.03
#